data_b9d0e9e332de903b401987b8a04c12fe
#
_entry.id   b9d0e9e332de903b401987b8a04c12fe
#
_cell.length_a   1.000
_cell.length_b   1.000
_cell.length_c   1.000
_cell.angle_alpha   90.00
_cell.angle_beta   90.00
_cell.angle_gamma   90.00
#
_symmetry.space_group_name_H-M   'P 1'
#
loop_
_entity.id
_entity.type
_entity.pdbx_description
1 polymer ?
#
loop_
_entity_poly.entity_id
_entity_poly.type
_entity_poly.pdbx_seq_one_letter_code
_entity_poly.pdbx_strand_id
1 'polypeptide(L)' 'MHTIEEKAAAFVRLLQIMDELREKCPWDKKQTFESLRPNTIEETFELADALLKGNKKEISKELGDVLLHVIFYAKIGS' A
#
# COMPACT_ATOMS: atom_id res chain seq x y z
N MET A 1 -7.59 -19.67 9.47
CA MET A 1 -6.31 -19.40 8.78
C MET A 1 -6.51 -19.50 7.29
N HIS A 2 -5.99 -18.54 6.53
CA HIS A 2 -6.14 -18.52 5.08
C HIS A 2 -5.06 -19.35 4.41
N THR A 3 -5.43 -20.01 3.30
CA THR A 3 -4.48 -20.76 2.48
C THR A 3 -3.62 -19.81 1.64
N ILE A 4 -2.55 -20.34 1.07
CA ILE A 4 -1.70 -19.59 0.14
C ILE A 4 -2.53 -19.14 -1.08
N GLU A 5 -3.40 -20.02 -1.59
CA GLU A 5 -4.27 -19.70 -2.73
C GLU A 5 -5.23 -18.56 -2.42
N GLU A 6 -5.80 -18.55 -1.22
CA GLU A 6 -6.68 -17.48 -0.80
C GLU A 6 -5.92 -16.15 -0.65
N LYS A 7 -4.70 -16.20 -0.11
CA LYS A 7 -3.85 -15.02 0.02
C LYS A 7 -3.43 -14.49 -1.36
N ALA A 8 -3.10 -15.39 -2.28
CA ALA A 8 -2.75 -15.00 -3.65
C ALA A 8 -3.93 -14.34 -4.35
N ALA A 9 -5.13 -14.91 -4.19
CA ALA A 9 -6.34 -14.34 -4.79
C ALA A 9 -6.64 -12.95 -4.23
N ALA A 10 -6.44 -12.74 -2.92
CA ALA A 10 -6.63 -11.44 -2.30
C ALA A 10 -5.63 -10.41 -2.84
N PHE A 11 -4.38 -10.81 -3.07
CA PHE A 11 -3.37 -9.94 -3.64
C PHE A 11 -3.68 -9.57 -5.08
N VAL A 12 -4.13 -10.53 -5.88
CA VAL A 12 -4.57 -10.28 -7.26
C VAL A 12 -5.70 -9.25 -7.28
N ARG A 13 -6.67 -9.40 -6.38
CA ARG A 13 -7.77 -8.44 -6.28
C ARG A 13 -7.27 -7.04 -5.94
N LEU A 14 -6.31 -6.95 -5.03
CA LEU A 14 -5.71 -5.67 -4.66
C LEU A 14 -5.05 -4.99 -5.87
N LEU A 15 -4.32 -5.75 -6.67
CA LEU A 15 -3.70 -5.23 -7.90
C LEU A 15 -4.75 -4.73 -8.88
N GLN A 16 -5.85 -5.47 -9.04
CA GLN A 16 -6.96 -5.06 -9.92
C GLN A 16 -7.62 -3.77 -9.44
N ILE A 17 -7.84 -3.65 -8.14
CA ILE A 17 -8.39 -2.43 -7.54
C ILE A 17 -7.45 -1.24 -7.78
N MET A 18 -6.16 -1.44 -7.61
CA MET A 18 -5.18 -0.38 -7.85
C MET A 18 -5.17 0.07 -9.31
N ASP A 19 -5.25 -0.88 -10.25
CA ASP A 19 -5.36 -0.57 -11.67
C ASP A 19 -6.58 0.30 -11.96
N GLU A 20 -7.72 -0.08 -11.38
CA GLU A 20 -8.98 0.64 -11.57
C GLU A 20 -8.91 2.05 -10.96
N LEU A 21 -8.37 2.18 -9.76
CA LEU A 21 -8.21 3.48 -9.12
C LEU A 21 -7.28 4.40 -9.92
N ARG A 22 -6.17 3.87 -10.40
CA ARG A 22 -5.21 4.65 -11.21
C ARG A 22 -5.86 5.16 -12.49
N GLU A 23 -6.76 4.38 -13.07
CA GLU A 23 -7.45 4.74 -14.30
C GLU A 23 -8.60 5.72 -14.06
N LYS A 24 -9.37 5.53 -12.99
CA LYS A 24 -10.66 6.22 -12.79
C LYS A 24 -10.65 7.28 -11.70
N CYS A 25 -9.81 7.14 -10.67
CA CYS A 25 -9.80 8.09 -9.56
C CYS A 25 -8.95 9.32 -9.93
N PRO A 26 -9.51 10.53 -9.94
CA PRO A 26 -8.75 11.73 -10.31
C PRO A 26 -7.53 11.97 -9.43
N TRP A 27 -7.63 11.69 -8.13
CA TRP A 27 -6.50 11.83 -7.21
C TRP A 27 -5.39 10.85 -7.56
N ASP A 28 -5.73 9.57 -7.73
CA ASP A 28 -4.74 8.53 -8.04
C ASP A 28 -4.06 8.77 -9.39
N LYS A 29 -4.82 9.25 -10.37
CA LYS A 29 -4.28 9.55 -11.70
C LYS A 29 -3.19 10.61 -11.68
N LYS A 30 -3.33 11.58 -10.79
CA LYS A 30 -2.42 12.72 -10.71
C LYS A 30 -1.13 12.42 -9.94
N GLN A 31 -1.09 11.31 -9.21
CA GLN A 31 0.05 11.02 -8.37
C GLN A 31 1.27 10.61 -9.20
N THR A 32 2.43 11.07 -8.76
CA THR A 32 3.73 10.76 -9.35
C THR A 32 4.62 10.20 -8.26
N PHE A 33 5.79 9.71 -8.63
CA PHE A 33 6.79 9.29 -7.64
C PHE A 33 7.08 10.44 -6.66
N GLU A 34 7.25 11.64 -7.19
CA GLU A 34 7.58 12.82 -6.38
C GLU A 34 6.45 13.24 -5.47
N SER A 35 5.19 13.19 -5.95
CA SER A 35 4.06 13.62 -5.14
C SER A 35 3.77 12.69 -3.98
N LEU A 36 4.06 11.40 -4.13
CA LEU A 36 3.84 10.39 -3.07
C LEU A 36 5.01 10.26 -2.11
N ARG A 37 6.19 10.76 -2.47
CA ARG A 37 7.39 10.57 -1.67
C ARG A 37 7.25 11.04 -0.22
N PRO A 38 6.73 12.25 0.07
CA PRO A 38 6.52 12.68 1.45
C PRO A 38 5.59 11.76 2.23
N ASN A 39 4.52 11.29 1.59
CA ASN A 39 3.56 10.39 2.21
C ASN A 39 4.21 9.04 2.56
N THR A 40 5.08 8.55 1.69
CA THR A 40 5.81 7.30 1.94
C THR A 40 6.74 7.42 3.14
N ILE A 41 7.45 8.54 3.26
CA ILE A 41 8.31 8.81 4.40
C ILE A 41 7.49 8.81 5.69
N GLU A 42 6.32 9.48 5.68
CA GLU A 42 5.42 9.53 6.83
C GLU A 42 4.91 8.14 7.20
N GLU A 43 4.50 7.32 6.22
CA GLU A 43 4.03 5.96 6.46
C GLU A 43 5.12 5.07 7.05
N THR A 44 6.37 5.23 6.62
CA THR A 44 7.46 4.44 7.17
C THR A 44 7.78 4.85 8.62
N PHE A 45 7.65 6.12 8.96
CA PHE A 45 7.76 6.56 10.35
C PHE A 45 6.65 5.99 11.21
N GLU A 46 5.43 5.97 10.72
CA GLU A 46 4.30 5.37 11.44
C GLU A 46 4.50 3.88 11.65
N LEU A 47 5.03 3.18 10.66
CA LEU A 47 5.39 1.76 10.79
C LEU A 47 6.47 1.58 11.86
N ALA A 48 7.51 2.39 11.82
CA ALA A 48 8.60 2.31 12.79
C ALA A 48 8.09 2.53 14.21
N ASP A 49 7.18 3.49 14.39
CA ASP A 49 6.57 3.77 15.69
C ASP A 49 5.71 2.59 16.18
N ALA A 50 4.91 2.01 15.29
CA ALA A 50 4.09 0.84 15.60
C ALA A 50 4.96 -0.35 16.01
N LEU A 51 6.08 -0.55 15.32
CA LEU A 51 7.03 -1.62 15.65
C LEU A 51 7.63 -1.42 17.04
N LEU A 52 7.99 -0.18 17.37
CA LEU A 52 8.53 0.16 18.69
C LEU A 52 7.53 -0.13 19.81
N LYS A 53 6.27 0.20 19.60
CA LYS A 53 5.20 -0.04 20.58
C LYS A 53 4.82 -1.51 20.69
N GLY A 54 5.08 -2.30 19.65
CA GLY A 54 4.79 -3.72 19.65
C GLY A 54 3.31 -4.08 19.54
N ASN A 55 2.45 -3.15 19.14
CA ASN A 55 1.03 -3.41 18.97
C ASN A 55 0.81 -4.10 17.62
N LYS A 56 0.47 -5.38 17.65
CA LYS A 56 0.34 -6.21 16.43
C LYS A 56 -0.71 -5.68 15.46
N LYS A 57 -1.81 -5.15 15.98
CA LYS A 57 -2.88 -4.62 15.14
C LYS A 57 -2.43 -3.38 14.38
N GLU A 58 -1.74 -2.46 15.05
CA GLU A 58 -1.18 -1.27 14.42
C GLU A 58 -0.09 -1.61 13.42
N ILE A 59 0.78 -2.57 13.78
CA ILE A 59 1.84 -3.04 12.88
C ILE A 59 1.21 -3.57 11.59
N SER A 60 0.18 -4.40 11.71
CA SER A 60 -0.51 -4.96 10.54
C SER A 60 -1.09 -3.86 9.64
N LYS A 61 -1.72 -2.85 10.26
CA LYS A 61 -2.28 -1.71 9.52
C LYS A 61 -1.20 -0.94 8.78
N GLU A 62 -0.12 -0.60 9.48
CA GLU A 62 0.96 0.19 8.88
C GLU A 62 1.74 -0.58 7.81
N LEU A 63 1.90 -1.89 7.97
CA LEU A 63 2.49 -2.74 6.93
C LEU A 63 1.62 -2.71 5.67
N GLY A 64 0.30 -2.78 5.83
CA GLY A 64 -0.63 -2.68 4.72
C GLY A 64 -0.51 -1.34 3.99
N ASP A 65 -0.41 -0.25 4.73
CA ASP A 65 -0.28 1.08 4.15
C ASP A 65 1.03 1.22 3.36
N VAL A 66 2.15 0.72 3.90
CA VAL A 66 3.44 0.74 3.19
C VAL A 66 3.37 -0.14 1.95
N LEU A 67 2.74 -1.31 2.04
CA LEU A 67 2.57 -2.19 0.88
C LEU A 67 1.76 -1.52 -0.22
N LEU A 68 0.70 -0.79 0.13
CA LEU A 68 -0.08 -0.04 -0.86
C LEU A 68 0.78 0.98 -1.60
N HIS A 69 1.70 1.65 -0.92
CA HIS A 69 2.63 2.57 -1.57
C HIS A 69 3.55 1.84 -2.56
N VAL A 70 4.05 0.66 -2.19
CA VAL A 70 4.88 -0.15 -3.08
C VAL A 70 4.11 -0.50 -4.36
N ILE A 71 2.87 -0.96 -4.21
CA ILE A 71 2.02 -1.33 -5.35
C ILE A 71 1.71 -0.10 -6.21
N PHE A 72 1.44 1.02 -5.57
CA PHE A 72 1.13 2.27 -6.28
C PHE A 72 2.32 2.72 -7.12
N TYR A 73 3.53 2.69 -6.57
CA TYR A 73 4.73 3.03 -7.34
C TYR A 73 4.96 2.08 -8.50
N ALA A 74 4.72 0.79 -8.29
CA ALA A 74 4.84 -0.20 -9.35
C ALA A 74 3.85 0.11 -10.49
N LYS A 75 2.65 0.55 -10.15
CA LYS A 75 1.64 0.93 -11.15
C LYS A 75 2.04 2.20 -11.90
N ILE A 76 2.54 3.22 -11.20
CA ILE A 76 3.01 4.46 -11.83
C ILE A 76 4.13 4.17 -12.83
N GLY A 77 5.04 3.26 -12.49
CA GLY A 77 6.20 2.92 -13.30
C GLY A 77 5.94 1.97 -14.47
N SER A 78 4.73 1.43 -14.55
CA SER A 78 4.41 0.45 -15.60
C SER A 78 4.03 1.09 -16.93
#